data_9ca0ac85300d323332b8bc37a5e61007
#
_entry.id   9ca0ac85300d323332b8bc37a5e61007
#
_cell.length_a   1.000
_cell.length_b   1.000
_cell.length_c   1.000
_cell.angle_alpha   90.00
_cell.angle_beta   90.00
_cell.angle_gamma   90.00
#
_symmetry.space_group_name_H-M   'P 1'
#
loop_
_entity.id
_entity.type
_entity.pdbx_description
1 polymer ?
#
loop_
_entity_poly.entity_id
_entity_poly.type
_entity_poly.pdbx_seq_one_letter_code
_entity_poly.pdbx_strand_id
1 'polypeptide(L)'
;MTNQESPKILVYTGLFPWENISKSRILSNDLIGGNTGNLLFSWSTLNIFSDVPHENFTKVYITLENQLINYEFDYFLLPLANTFRENNDEELIFLISLLKKISCKVLLNGIGGQFGKVGFHKFSNEQLIREFIELLIEKTTSIGVRDERTKEY
;
A
#
# COMPACT_ATOMS: atom_id res chain seq x y z
N MET A 1 21.00 -12.10 -25.54
CA MET A 1 19.87 -11.53 -24.81
C MET A 1 19.75 -12.33 -23.54
N THR A 2 20.09 -11.77 -22.40
CA THR A 2 19.93 -12.43 -21.10
C THR A 2 18.44 -12.55 -20.84
N ASN A 3 17.92 -13.77 -20.70
CA ASN A 3 16.58 -14.01 -20.17
C ASN A 3 16.53 -13.47 -18.74
N GLN A 4 16.24 -12.20 -18.60
CA GLN A 4 15.96 -11.63 -17.28
C GLN A 4 14.55 -12.07 -16.93
N GLU A 5 14.40 -12.91 -15.91
CA GLU A 5 13.08 -13.30 -15.40
C GLU A 5 12.29 -12.03 -15.05
N SER A 6 11.01 -12.03 -15.38
CA SER A 6 10.12 -10.92 -15.03
C SER A 6 10.02 -10.80 -13.49
N PRO A 7 10.06 -9.58 -12.93
CA PRO A 7 10.09 -9.38 -11.49
C PRO A 7 8.82 -9.91 -10.81
N LYS A 8 8.95 -10.40 -9.58
CA LYS A 8 7.85 -10.76 -8.69
C LYS A 8 7.46 -9.56 -7.85
N ILE A 9 6.20 -9.17 -7.89
CA ILE A 9 5.72 -7.93 -7.30
C ILE A 9 4.65 -8.22 -6.26
N LEU A 10 4.92 -7.81 -5.01
CA LEU A 10 3.91 -7.74 -3.96
C LEU A 10 3.17 -6.41 -4.05
N VAL A 11 1.85 -6.42 -3.87
CA VAL A 11 1.02 -5.20 -3.94
C VAL A 11 0.09 -5.12 -2.75
N TYR A 12 0.09 -4.01 -2.05
CA TYR A 12 -0.90 -3.73 -1.01
C TYR A 12 -2.22 -3.29 -1.65
N THR A 13 -3.10 -4.25 -1.86
CA THR A 13 -4.44 -4.01 -2.42
C THR A 13 -5.39 -5.14 -2.06
N GLY A 14 -6.65 -4.84 -1.83
CA GLY A 14 -7.69 -5.85 -1.63
C GLY A 14 -8.19 -6.48 -2.94
N LEU A 15 -7.98 -5.80 -4.08
CA LEU A 15 -8.50 -6.24 -5.38
C LEU A 15 -7.57 -5.80 -6.52
N PHE A 16 -7.27 -6.71 -7.43
CA PHE A 16 -6.67 -6.34 -8.71
C PHE A 16 -7.73 -5.94 -9.74
N PRO A 17 -7.46 -4.96 -10.62
CA PRO A 17 -8.42 -4.50 -11.63
C PRO A 17 -8.86 -5.57 -12.63
N TRP A 18 -8.05 -6.61 -12.85
CA TRP A 18 -8.34 -7.71 -13.76
C TRP A 18 -9.05 -8.89 -13.10
N GLU A 19 -9.29 -8.85 -11.78
CA GLU A 19 -10.01 -9.91 -11.08
C GLU A 19 -11.50 -9.83 -11.35
N ASN A 20 -12.09 -10.95 -11.76
CA ASN A 20 -13.53 -11.06 -11.94
C ASN A 20 -14.21 -11.47 -10.64
N ILE A 21 -14.51 -10.49 -9.77
CA ILE A 21 -15.16 -10.70 -8.49
C ILE A 21 -16.57 -10.10 -8.51
N SER A 22 -17.55 -10.80 -7.95
CA SER A 22 -18.91 -10.30 -7.87
C SER A 22 -19.02 -9.03 -7.01
N LYS A 23 -19.92 -8.11 -7.37
CA LYS A 23 -20.17 -6.87 -6.63
C LYS A 23 -20.52 -7.13 -5.15
N SER A 24 -21.31 -8.16 -4.87
CA SER A 24 -21.67 -8.53 -3.50
C SER A 24 -20.44 -8.89 -2.67
N ARG A 25 -19.48 -9.64 -3.22
CA ARG A 25 -18.26 -10.02 -2.54
C ARG A 25 -17.31 -8.82 -2.32
N ILE A 26 -17.25 -7.89 -3.27
CA ILE A 26 -16.48 -6.66 -3.11
C ILE A 26 -17.01 -5.84 -1.93
N LEU A 27 -18.34 -5.69 -1.84
CA LEU A 27 -18.97 -4.90 -0.79
C LEU A 27 -18.92 -5.59 0.59
N SER A 28 -19.18 -6.90 0.65
CA SER A 28 -19.21 -7.64 1.93
C SER A 28 -17.84 -7.74 2.61
N ASN A 29 -16.76 -7.73 1.85
CA ASN A 29 -15.39 -7.85 2.37
C ASN A 29 -14.61 -6.52 2.33
N ASP A 30 -15.28 -5.44 1.96
CA ASP A 30 -14.68 -4.10 1.82
C ASP A 30 -13.34 -4.09 1.06
N LEU A 31 -13.26 -4.84 -0.05
CA LEU A 31 -12.02 -5.04 -0.81
C LEU A 31 -11.46 -3.77 -1.46
N ILE A 32 -12.25 -2.70 -1.46
CA ILE A 32 -11.88 -1.39 -2.02
C ILE A 32 -11.89 -0.27 -0.97
N GLY A 33 -11.99 -0.61 0.33
CA GLY A 33 -12.02 0.37 1.41
C GLY A 33 -13.17 1.38 1.28
N GLY A 34 -14.38 0.89 0.87
CA GLY A 34 -15.57 1.73 0.68
C GLY A 34 -15.47 2.79 -0.43
N ASN A 35 -14.40 2.80 -1.23
CA ASN A 35 -14.14 3.86 -2.20
C ASN A 35 -13.54 3.30 -3.51
N THR A 36 -14.27 3.47 -4.62
CA THR A 36 -13.80 3.06 -5.96
C THR A 36 -12.54 3.79 -6.41
N GLY A 37 -12.26 4.98 -5.86
CA GLY A 37 -11.01 5.71 -6.11
C GLY A 37 -9.77 4.94 -5.66
N ASN A 38 -9.86 4.12 -4.63
CA ASN A 38 -8.75 3.28 -4.17
C ASN A 38 -8.38 2.23 -5.23
N LEU A 39 -9.37 1.65 -5.91
CA LEU A 39 -9.12 0.73 -7.02
C LEU A 39 -8.44 1.42 -8.19
N LEU A 40 -8.88 2.62 -8.56
CA LEU A 40 -8.26 3.42 -9.62
C LEU A 40 -6.82 3.81 -9.26
N PHE A 41 -6.59 4.13 -8.00
CA PHE A 41 -5.26 4.47 -7.50
C PHE A 41 -4.31 3.26 -7.57
N SER A 42 -4.76 2.09 -7.13
CA SER A 42 -4.02 0.84 -7.28
C SER A 42 -3.74 0.50 -8.74
N TRP A 43 -4.75 0.66 -9.61
CA TRP A 43 -4.61 0.42 -11.05
C TRP A 43 -3.58 1.34 -11.70
N SER A 44 -3.59 2.64 -11.38
CA SER A 44 -2.60 3.59 -11.90
C SER A 44 -1.17 3.22 -11.50
N THR A 45 -0.99 2.72 -10.28
CA THR A 45 0.32 2.25 -9.79
C THR A 45 0.77 0.97 -10.52
N LEU A 46 -0.15 0.04 -10.77
CA LEU A 46 0.14 -1.20 -11.50
C LEU A 46 0.54 -0.96 -12.96
N ASN A 47 0.01 0.09 -13.59
CA ASN A 47 0.37 0.47 -14.95
C ASN A 47 1.86 0.85 -15.14
N ILE A 48 2.57 1.18 -14.05
CA ILE A 48 4.03 1.39 -14.09
C ILE A 48 4.76 0.10 -14.51
N PHE A 49 4.14 -1.04 -14.28
CA PHE A 49 4.65 -2.38 -14.57
C PHE A 49 3.82 -3.09 -15.65
N SER A 50 3.34 -2.34 -16.65
CA SER A 50 2.46 -2.87 -17.71
C SER A 50 3.06 -4.04 -18.49
N ASP A 51 4.40 -4.14 -18.55
CA ASP A 51 5.12 -5.21 -19.25
C ASP A 51 5.33 -6.46 -18.38
N VAL A 52 4.94 -6.42 -17.10
CA VAL A 52 5.04 -7.56 -16.20
C VAL A 52 3.77 -8.41 -16.31
N PRO A 53 3.90 -9.75 -16.52
CA PRO A 53 2.76 -10.66 -16.56
C PRO A 53 1.93 -10.61 -15.27
N HIS A 54 0.59 -10.73 -15.38
CA HIS A 54 -0.32 -10.65 -14.23
C HIS A 54 -0.05 -11.71 -13.16
N GLU A 55 0.44 -12.89 -13.53
CA GLU A 55 0.82 -13.98 -12.64
C GLU A 55 2.00 -13.65 -11.72
N ASN A 56 2.79 -12.62 -12.06
CA ASN A 56 3.91 -12.18 -11.24
C ASN A 56 3.48 -11.21 -10.12
N PHE A 57 2.22 -10.81 -10.09
CA PHE A 57 1.69 -9.97 -9.03
C PHE A 57 1.04 -10.81 -7.93
N THR A 58 1.42 -10.54 -6.71
CA THR A 58 0.78 -11.11 -5.51
C THR A 58 0.18 -9.97 -4.69
N LYS A 59 -1.10 -10.08 -4.35
CA LYS A 59 -1.72 -9.10 -3.46
C LYS A 59 -1.54 -9.47 -2.00
N VAL A 60 -1.38 -8.46 -1.19
CA VAL A 60 -1.47 -8.54 0.27
C VAL A 60 -2.48 -7.54 0.77
N TYR A 61 -3.27 -7.95 1.72
CA TYR A 61 -4.22 -7.10 2.42
C TYR A 61 -4.30 -7.53 3.88
N ILE A 62 -4.80 -6.66 4.75
CA ILE A 62 -4.77 -6.84 6.20
C ILE A 62 -5.22 -8.22 6.70
N THR A 63 -6.07 -8.91 5.96
CA THR A 63 -6.58 -10.24 6.31
C THR A 63 -5.69 -11.43 5.87
N LEU A 64 -4.59 -11.17 5.16
CA LEU A 64 -3.77 -12.21 4.51
C LEU A 64 -2.35 -12.33 5.10
N GLU A 65 -2.06 -11.72 6.24
CA GLU A 65 -0.72 -11.59 6.83
C GLU A 65 0.06 -12.93 6.93
N ASN A 66 -0.61 -14.01 7.27
CA ASN A 66 0.06 -15.29 7.54
C ASN A 66 0.57 -16.03 6.30
N GLN A 67 0.22 -15.59 5.09
CA GLN A 67 0.60 -16.29 3.84
C GLN A 67 1.93 -15.82 3.24
N LEU A 68 2.48 -14.70 3.70
CA LEU A 68 3.59 -14.00 3.03
C LEU A 68 5.00 -14.40 3.51
N ILE A 69 5.14 -15.18 4.57
CA ILE A 69 6.43 -15.38 5.26
C ILE A 69 7.49 -16.07 4.39
N ASN A 70 7.10 -16.74 3.29
CA ASN A 70 7.98 -17.58 2.49
C ASN A 70 8.19 -17.13 1.04
N TYR A 71 7.77 -15.93 0.65
CA TYR A 71 7.89 -15.46 -0.73
C TYR A 71 9.03 -14.45 -0.89
N GLU A 72 9.89 -14.68 -1.87
CA GLU A 72 10.86 -13.70 -2.35
C GLU A 72 10.21 -12.83 -3.41
N PHE A 73 10.13 -11.52 -3.14
CA PHE A 73 9.66 -10.50 -4.07
C PHE A 73 10.81 -9.56 -4.43
N ASP A 74 10.76 -9.02 -5.64
CA ASP A 74 11.71 -8.00 -6.09
C ASP A 74 11.24 -6.60 -5.66
N TYR A 75 9.92 -6.39 -5.65
CA TYR A 75 9.30 -5.11 -5.30
C TYR A 75 8.07 -5.30 -4.43
N PHE A 76 7.85 -4.33 -3.55
CA PHE A 76 6.59 -4.15 -2.82
C PHE A 76 5.98 -2.80 -3.18
N LEU A 77 4.82 -2.82 -3.84
CA LEU A 77 4.07 -1.62 -4.21
C LEU A 77 3.08 -1.24 -3.11
N LEU A 78 3.19 0.00 -2.65
CA LEU A 78 2.31 0.60 -1.64
C LEU A 78 1.52 1.77 -2.25
N PRO A 79 0.36 1.53 -2.87
CA PRO A 79 -0.55 2.59 -3.29
C PRO A 79 -1.37 3.08 -2.09
N LEU A 80 -0.85 4.06 -1.35
CA LEU A 80 -1.44 4.55 -0.10
C LEU A 80 -2.06 5.93 -0.30
N ALA A 81 -3.40 6.02 -0.32
CA ALA A 81 -4.10 7.28 -0.56
C ALA A 81 -4.32 8.12 0.72
N ASN A 82 -4.85 7.52 1.80
CA ASN A 82 -5.29 8.20 3.01
C ASN A 82 -4.90 7.43 4.28
N THR A 83 -3.64 7.04 4.37
CA THR A 83 -3.15 6.18 5.47
C THR A 83 -3.04 6.94 6.78
N PHE A 84 -2.71 8.23 6.74
CA PHE A 84 -2.63 9.06 7.95
C PHE A 84 -4.01 9.60 8.30
N ARG A 85 -4.67 8.93 9.22
CA ARG A 85 -6.01 9.28 9.73
C ARG A 85 -6.23 8.73 11.13
N GLU A 86 -7.20 9.30 11.84
CA GLU A 86 -7.68 8.74 13.10
C GLU A 86 -8.24 7.32 12.91
N ASN A 87 -8.11 6.50 13.94
CA ASN A 87 -8.64 5.13 13.98
C ASN A 87 -8.12 4.21 12.87
N ASN A 88 -6.86 4.39 12.45
CA ASN A 88 -6.20 3.56 11.44
C ASN A 88 -5.08 2.68 12.01
N ASP A 89 -5.12 2.40 13.28
CA ASP A 89 -4.06 1.71 14.01
C ASP A 89 -3.83 0.30 13.48
N GLU A 90 -4.91 -0.44 13.20
CA GLU A 90 -4.82 -1.81 12.69
C GLU A 90 -4.08 -1.88 11.35
N GLU A 91 -4.39 -0.97 10.42
CA GLU A 91 -3.71 -0.90 9.12
C GLU A 91 -2.23 -0.52 9.28
N LEU A 92 -1.93 0.47 10.13
CA LEU A 92 -0.56 0.89 10.39
C LEU A 92 0.27 -0.22 11.03
N ILE A 93 -0.27 -0.90 12.06
CA ILE A 93 0.39 -2.03 12.72
C ILE A 93 0.66 -3.16 11.72
N PHE A 94 -0.31 -3.47 10.87
CA PHE A 94 -0.17 -4.47 9.82
C PHE A 94 0.96 -4.09 8.84
N LEU A 95 0.95 -2.85 8.31
CA LEU A 95 1.96 -2.37 7.36
C LEU A 95 3.36 -2.32 7.99
N ILE A 96 3.48 -1.86 9.24
CA ILE A 96 4.73 -1.88 9.99
C ILE A 96 5.26 -3.31 10.14
N SER A 97 4.40 -4.25 10.55
CA SER A 97 4.76 -5.66 10.68
C SER A 97 5.24 -6.25 9.35
N LEU A 98 4.55 -5.93 8.26
CA LEU A 98 4.91 -6.39 6.92
C LEU A 98 6.25 -5.79 6.46
N LEU A 99 6.43 -4.48 6.60
CA LEU A 99 7.68 -3.79 6.24
C LEU A 99 8.89 -4.35 7.00
N LYS A 100 8.73 -4.72 8.26
CA LYS A 100 9.80 -5.37 9.05
C LYS A 100 10.18 -6.76 8.54
N LYS A 101 9.25 -7.49 7.92
CA LYS A 101 9.46 -8.86 7.43
C LYS A 101 10.03 -8.94 6.02
N ILE A 102 9.70 -7.98 5.16
CA ILE A 102 10.13 -8.01 3.76
C ILE A 102 11.55 -7.45 3.57
N SER A 103 12.29 -8.03 2.64
CA SER A 103 13.63 -7.57 2.25
C SER A 103 13.69 -6.89 0.87
N CYS A 104 12.59 -6.91 0.11
CA CYS A 104 12.52 -6.32 -1.22
C CYS A 104 12.46 -4.79 -1.20
N LYS A 105 12.67 -4.18 -2.37
CA LYS A 105 12.52 -2.72 -2.55
C LYS A 105 11.06 -2.30 -2.41
N VAL A 106 10.83 -1.23 -1.65
CA VAL A 106 9.49 -0.65 -1.48
C VAL A 106 9.30 0.54 -2.41
N LEU A 107 8.20 0.54 -3.14
CA LEU A 107 7.78 1.62 -4.02
C LEU A 107 6.48 2.21 -3.48
N LEU A 108 6.59 3.39 -2.90
CA LEU A 108 5.46 4.11 -2.33
C LEU A 108 4.86 5.07 -3.35
N ASN A 109 3.56 4.99 -3.55
CA ASN A 109 2.84 5.92 -4.40
C ASN A 109 1.79 6.69 -3.59
N GLY A 110 2.02 7.99 -3.40
CA GLY A 110 1.04 8.99 -2.97
C GLY A 110 0.43 8.82 -1.58
N ILE A 111 1.25 8.69 -0.54
CA ILE A 111 0.73 8.69 0.83
C ILE A 111 0.06 10.02 1.17
N GLY A 112 -1.08 9.97 1.85
CA GLY A 112 -1.85 11.15 2.24
C GLY A 112 -2.41 11.09 3.64
N GLY A 113 -2.74 12.28 4.19
CA GLY A 113 -3.39 12.46 5.47
C GLY A 113 -4.83 12.97 5.34
N GLN A 114 -5.71 12.52 6.23
CA GLN A 114 -7.05 13.09 6.39
C GLN A 114 -7.04 14.07 7.57
N PHE A 115 -6.53 15.26 7.32
CA PHE A 115 -6.50 16.34 8.32
C PHE A 115 -7.89 16.96 8.47
N GLY A 116 -8.28 17.28 9.72
CA GLY A 116 -9.53 17.99 9.99
C GLY A 116 -9.59 19.38 9.34
N LYS A 117 -10.77 20.01 9.35
CA LYS A 117 -11.01 21.31 8.70
C LYS A 117 -10.25 22.49 9.32
N VAL A 118 -9.76 22.36 10.55
CA VAL A 118 -9.12 23.43 11.32
C VAL A 118 -7.78 22.99 11.87
N GLY A 119 -6.71 23.49 11.26
CA GLY A 119 -5.33 23.35 11.76
C GLY A 119 -4.69 21.98 11.58
N PHE A 120 -3.39 21.90 11.88
CA PHE A 120 -2.68 20.64 12.04
C PHE A 120 -3.13 20.01 13.37
N HIS A 121 -4.00 19.02 13.30
CA HIS A 121 -4.28 18.17 14.43
C HIS A 121 -3.24 17.04 14.46
N LYS A 122 -2.63 16.84 15.60
CA LYS A 122 -1.87 15.61 15.84
C LYS A 122 -2.86 14.47 15.88
N PHE A 123 -2.56 13.42 15.11
CA PHE A 123 -3.35 12.19 15.17
C PHE A 123 -3.11 11.50 16.53
N SER A 124 -4.13 10.82 17.05
CA SER A 124 -4.01 10.03 18.28
C SER A 124 -2.97 8.90 18.15
N ASN A 125 -2.74 8.43 16.94
CA ASN A 125 -1.78 7.38 16.56
C ASN A 125 -0.46 7.92 15.99
N GLU A 126 -0.07 9.15 16.34
CA GLU A 126 1.16 9.80 15.84
C GLU A 126 2.41 8.93 15.98
N GLN A 127 2.51 8.16 17.06
CA GLN A 127 3.67 7.29 17.29
C GLN A 127 3.75 6.16 16.25
N LEU A 128 2.61 5.55 15.89
CA LEU A 128 2.56 4.54 14.83
C LEU A 128 2.87 5.14 13.46
N ILE A 129 2.35 6.34 13.18
CA ILE A 129 2.64 7.07 11.95
C ILE A 129 4.14 7.34 11.84
N ARG A 130 4.78 7.79 12.91
CA ARG A 130 6.21 8.06 12.94
C ARG A 130 7.03 6.79 12.70
N GLU A 131 6.73 5.70 13.40
CA GLU A 131 7.40 4.41 13.19
C GLU A 131 7.25 3.92 11.75
N PHE A 132 6.06 4.07 11.16
CA PHE A 132 5.81 3.71 9.78
C PHE A 132 6.63 4.55 8.79
N ILE A 133 6.70 5.88 9.01
CA ILE A 133 7.52 6.78 8.18
C ILE A 133 9.01 6.42 8.28
N GLU A 134 9.53 6.15 9.47
CA GLU A 134 10.93 5.75 9.68
C GLU A 134 11.28 4.49 8.86
N LEU A 135 10.40 3.48 8.89
CA LEU A 135 10.57 2.27 8.07
C LEU A 135 10.48 2.54 6.57
N LEU A 136 9.61 3.45 6.14
CA LEU A 136 9.56 3.85 4.74
C LEU A 136 10.84 4.56 4.30
N ILE A 137 11.37 5.48 5.10
CA ILE A 137 12.63 6.16 4.81
C ILE A 137 13.79 5.15 4.66
N GLU A 138 13.82 4.12 5.49
CA GLU A 138 14.82 3.06 5.42
C GLU A 138 14.70 2.22 4.13
N LYS A 139 13.48 1.92 3.68
CA LYS A 139 13.22 0.93 2.63
C LYS A 139 12.92 1.53 1.25
N THR A 140 12.73 2.83 1.15
CA THR A 140 12.42 3.51 -0.11
C THR A 140 13.51 4.51 -0.49
N THR A 141 13.65 4.79 -1.79
CA THR A 141 14.54 5.87 -2.28
C THR A 141 13.84 7.24 -2.29
N SER A 142 12.51 7.24 -2.25
CA SER A 142 11.70 8.46 -2.23
C SER A 142 10.33 8.17 -1.66
N ILE A 143 9.75 9.16 -0.99
CA ILE A 143 8.38 9.09 -0.46
C ILE A 143 7.53 10.08 -1.25
N GLY A 144 6.64 9.55 -2.09
CA GLY A 144 5.64 10.35 -2.79
C GLY A 144 4.51 10.73 -1.85
N VAL A 145 4.30 12.01 -1.62
CA VAL A 145 3.17 12.52 -0.82
C VAL A 145 2.07 13.05 -1.73
N ARG A 146 0.83 12.94 -1.29
CA ARG A 146 -0.35 13.27 -2.07
C ARG A 146 -0.62 14.78 -2.14
N ASP A 147 -0.30 15.50 -1.08
CA ASP A 147 -0.57 16.93 -0.94
C ASP A 147 0.42 17.64 -0.01
N GLU A 148 0.43 18.97 -0.08
CA GLU A 148 1.37 19.80 0.66
C GLU A 148 1.19 19.67 2.19
N ARG A 149 -0.04 19.48 2.69
CA ARG A 149 -0.28 19.29 4.13
C ARG A 149 0.34 18.00 4.65
N THR A 150 0.26 16.92 3.86
CA THR A 150 0.91 15.65 4.21
C THR A 150 2.42 15.78 4.23
N LYS A 151 2.99 16.62 3.35
CA LYS A 151 4.43 16.88 3.30
C LYS A 151 4.92 17.68 4.51
N GLU A 152 4.10 18.61 5.00
CA GLU A 152 4.44 19.46 6.14
C GLU A 152 4.24 18.76 7.49
N TYR A 153 3.43 17.70 7.52
CA TYR A 153 3.19 16.87 8.70
C TYR A 153 4.37 15.98 9.03
#